data_45257b7fd97d964aaabfef9528ae344d
#
_entry.id   45257b7fd97d964aaabfef9528ae344d
#
_cell.length_a   1.000
_cell.length_b   1.000
_cell.length_c   1.000
_cell.angle_alpha   90.00
_cell.angle_beta   90.00
_cell.angle_gamma   90.00
#
_symmetry.space_group_name_H-M   'P 1'
#
loop_
_entity.id
_entity.type
_entity.pdbx_description
1 polymer ?
#
loop_
_entity_poly.entity_id
_entity_poly.type
_entity_poly.pdbx_seq_one_letter_code
_entity_poly.pdbx_strand_id
1 'polypeptide(L)'
;MSFVHLHVHTEFSLLDGACRIRDLPGIVKAMGQTACAVTDHGVMYGAVDFYRACKAEGVKPIIGCEVYVTPQGRTRFDKVHELDAESRHLVLLCENEEGYRNLSYLVSMGWTEGFYIKPRIDLELLRQYSGGLIALSACLAGEIPRRLRNGEYENAKAYALELSHIFGPDRFYLELQDHGIRDQAIVNQGILRIHRETGLPMVCTNDAHYLRKEDAEAHDVLLCIQTGKTIDDENRMRYEPRNFYLRSEEEMAALFAGYEGALENTSKIADMCNLDFSFGKYHLPEFRLPEGYDSFSYLKKLCDEGYRERYGTDDQYRDQLRYEQDMIEKMGFTDYFLIVSDFVRYARSAGIPVGPGRGSAAGSMVSYCLHITDIDPMKYNLYFERFLNPERVSMPDIDMDFGDTRRGEVVARQRRS
;
A
#
# COMPACT_ATOMS: atom_id res chain seq x y z
N MET A 1 -10.39 -10.42 27.45
CA MET A 1 -9.51 -10.07 26.30
C MET A 1 -10.38 -10.22 25.08
N SER A 2 -10.43 -9.26 24.20
CA SER A 2 -11.31 -9.36 23.04
C SER A 2 -10.57 -10.01 21.86
N PHE A 3 -11.24 -10.89 21.13
CA PHE A 3 -10.75 -11.46 19.88
C PHE A 3 -10.57 -10.39 18.80
N VAL A 4 -9.56 -10.54 17.97
CA VAL A 4 -9.27 -9.63 16.85
C VAL A 4 -9.11 -10.44 15.55
N HIS A 5 -9.84 -10.05 14.50
CA HIS A 5 -9.66 -10.62 13.17
C HIS A 5 -8.33 -10.15 12.56
N LEU A 6 -7.38 -11.08 12.36
CA LEU A 6 -6.04 -10.83 11.83
C LEU A 6 -5.83 -11.29 10.40
N HIS A 7 -6.79 -12.00 9.79
CA HIS A 7 -6.75 -12.50 8.42
C HIS A 7 -8.09 -12.21 7.76
N VAL A 8 -8.13 -11.15 6.94
CA VAL A 8 -9.36 -10.61 6.33
C VAL A 8 -9.08 -10.13 4.91
N HIS A 9 -9.93 -10.55 3.98
CA HIS A 9 -9.87 -10.19 2.56
C HIS A 9 -10.97 -9.20 2.21
N THR A 10 -10.57 -8.01 1.78
CA THR A 10 -11.49 -6.94 1.37
C THR A 10 -11.82 -7.02 -0.12
N GLU A 11 -12.63 -6.08 -0.62
CA GLU A 11 -12.89 -5.91 -2.05
C GLU A 11 -11.63 -5.67 -2.89
N PHE A 12 -10.47 -5.40 -2.26
CA PHE A 12 -9.17 -5.27 -2.92
C PHE A 12 -8.44 -6.61 -3.11
N SER A 13 -8.89 -7.69 -2.48
CA SER A 13 -8.62 -9.07 -2.92
C SER A 13 -9.48 -9.37 -4.15
N LEU A 14 -9.11 -8.78 -5.31
CA LEU A 14 -9.98 -8.67 -6.48
C LEU A 14 -10.57 -10.00 -6.91
N LEU A 15 -11.91 -10.02 -7.06
CA LEU A 15 -12.72 -11.16 -7.46
C LEU A 15 -12.67 -12.36 -6.48
N ASP A 16 -12.21 -12.13 -5.24
CA ASP A 16 -12.15 -13.14 -4.18
C ASP A 16 -12.73 -12.58 -2.86
N GLY A 17 -12.15 -11.48 -2.32
CA GLY A 17 -12.67 -10.85 -1.11
C GLY A 17 -13.94 -10.01 -1.37
N ALA A 18 -14.87 -10.05 -0.42
CA ALA A 18 -16.11 -9.27 -0.42
C ALA A 18 -16.34 -8.48 0.89
N CYS A 19 -15.34 -8.38 1.78
CA CYS A 19 -15.41 -7.51 2.96
C CYS A 19 -15.22 -6.05 2.53
N ARG A 20 -16.30 -5.28 2.39
CA ARG A 20 -16.20 -3.87 2.01
C ARG A 20 -15.57 -3.04 3.11
N ILE A 21 -14.49 -2.33 2.80
CA ILE A 21 -13.74 -1.49 3.74
C ILE A 21 -14.64 -0.48 4.46
N ARG A 22 -15.60 0.12 3.77
CA ARG A 22 -16.52 1.10 4.37
C ARG A 22 -17.45 0.51 5.44
N ASP A 23 -17.78 -0.80 5.35
CA ASP A 23 -18.75 -1.46 6.22
C ASP A 23 -18.04 -2.28 7.32
N LEU A 24 -16.84 -2.76 7.05
CA LEU A 24 -16.04 -3.65 7.92
C LEU A 24 -15.82 -3.09 9.33
N PRO A 25 -15.30 -1.85 9.53
CA PRO A 25 -15.05 -1.34 10.88
C PRO A 25 -16.31 -1.18 11.73
N GLY A 26 -17.42 -0.77 11.11
CA GLY A 26 -18.70 -0.65 11.81
C GLY A 26 -19.25 -2.00 12.32
N ILE A 27 -19.06 -3.07 11.53
CA ILE A 27 -19.45 -4.43 11.91
C ILE A 27 -18.57 -4.96 13.04
N VAL A 28 -17.25 -4.80 12.91
CA VAL A 28 -16.26 -5.18 13.94
C VAL A 28 -16.59 -4.50 15.27
N LYS A 29 -16.88 -3.21 15.25
CA LYS A 29 -17.28 -2.43 16.43
C LYS A 29 -18.61 -2.93 17.03
N ALA A 30 -19.60 -3.24 16.19
CA ALA A 30 -20.88 -3.77 16.64
C ALA A 30 -20.75 -5.15 17.32
N MET A 31 -19.72 -5.93 16.97
CA MET A 31 -19.35 -7.19 17.65
C MET A 31 -18.57 -6.97 18.94
N GLY A 32 -18.32 -5.71 19.36
CA GLY A 32 -17.53 -5.40 20.55
C GLY A 32 -16.01 -5.55 20.37
N GLN A 33 -15.53 -5.78 19.15
CA GLN A 33 -14.11 -5.89 18.86
C GLN A 33 -13.49 -4.50 18.67
N THR A 34 -12.26 -4.32 19.12
CA THR A 34 -11.57 -3.02 19.18
C THR A 34 -10.55 -2.79 18.07
N ALA A 35 -10.20 -3.84 17.35
CA ALA A 35 -9.23 -3.82 16.26
C ALA A 35 -9.62 -4.79 15.14
N CYS A 36 -9.09 -4.59 13.95
CA CYS A 36 -9.23 -5.50 12.80
C CYS A 36 -8.04 -5.34 11.87
N ALA A 37 -7.64 -6.42 11.21
CA ALA A 37 -6.63 -6.39 10.16
C ALA A 37 -7.25 -6.36 8.76
N VAL A 38 -6.46 -5.88 7.79
CA VAL A 38 -6.62 -6.12 6.36
C VAL A 38 -5.40 -6.88 5.86
N THR A 39 -5.63 -7.97 5.10
CA THR A 39 -4.58 -8.87 4.61
C THR A 39 -4.87 -9.34 3.20
N ASP A 40 -5.14 -8.40 2.30
CA ASP A 40 -5.51 -8.70 0.91
C ASP A 40 -4.43 -9.51 0.17
N HIS A 41 -4.84 -10.29 -0.82
CA HIS A 41 -3.99 -11.17 -1.62
C HIS A 41 -2.94 -10.42 -2.45
N GLY A 42 -1.69 -10.40 -1.99
CA GLY A 42 -0.53 -9.89 -2.73
C GLY A 42 -0.58 -8.40 -3.06
N VAL A 43 -1.45 -7.62 -2.40
CA VAL A 43 -1.64 -6.18 -2.63
C VAL A 43 -1.90 -5.42 -1.34
N MET A 44 -1.67 -4.09 -1.38
CA MET A 44 -1.93 -3.17 -0.26
C MET A 44 -2.79 -1.97 -0.72
N TYR A 45 -3.59 -2.13 -1.75
CA TYR A 45 -4.36 -1.04 -2.37
C TYR A 45 -5.35 -0.39 -1.41
N GLY A 46 -5.98 -1.18 -0.53
CA GLY A 46 -6.96 -0.72 0.44
C GLY A 46 -6.38 -0.14 1.73
N ALA A 47 -5.05 -0.17 1.94
CA ALA A 47 -4.43 0.14 3.24
C ALA A 47 -4.82 1.51 3.80
N VAL A 48 -4.78 2.56 2.99
CA VAL A 48 -5.09 3.94 3.42
C VAL A 48 -6.59 4.13 3.66
N ASP A 49 -7.44 3.58 2.78
CA ASP A 49 -8.89 3.68 2.92
C ASP A 49 -9.38 2.90 4.14
N PHE A 50 -8.85 1.71 4.36
CA PHE A 50 -9.11 0.91 5.56
C PHE A 50 -8.67 1.63 6.84
N TYR A 51 -7.45 2.20 6.85
CA TYR A 51 -6.97 2.98 7.98
C TYR A 51 -7.94 4.13 8.33
N ARG A 52 -8.35 4.92 7.34
CA ARG A 52 -9.29 6.03 7.52
C ARG A 52 -10.66 5.56 8.02
N ALA A 53 -11.20 4.51 7.43
CA ALA A 53 -12.48 3.94 7.83
C ALA A 53 -12.45 3.45 9.29
N CYS A 54 -11.38 2.73 9.69
CA CYS A 54 -11.20 2.28 11.07
C CYS A 54 -11.08 3.45 12.06
N LYS A 55 -10.26 4.46 11.73
CA LYS A 55 -10.11 5.66 12.59
C LYS A 55 -11.43 6.43 12.76
N ALA A 56 -12.23 6.53 11.71
CA ALA A 56 -13.55 7.18 11.78
C ALA A 56 -14.52 6.45 12.72
N GLU A 57 -14.46 5.13 12.78
CA GLU A 57 -15.30 4.30 13.66
C GLU A 57 -14.70 4.11 15.07
N GLY A 58 -13.44 4.52 15.31
CA GLY A 58 -12.73 4.29 16.56
C GLY A 58 -12.25 2.84 16.74
N VAL A 59 -12.08 2.10 15.64
CA VAL A 59 -11.48 0.77 15.57
C VAL A 59 -9.99 0.91 15.26
N LYS A 60 -9.14 0.11 15.90
CA LYS A 60 -7.70 0.11 15.62
C LYS A 60 -7.41 -0.62 14.30
N PRO A 61 -6.84 0.05 13.28
CA PRO A 61 -6.45 -0.60 12.03
C PRO A 61 -5.16 -1.39 12.20
N ILE A 62 -5.12 -2.61 11.67
CA ILE A 62 -3.91 -3.41 11.53
C ILE A 62 -3.67 -3.59 10.04
N ILE A 63 -2.59 -3.02 9.51
CA ILE A 63 -2.26 -3.10 8.09
C ILE A 63 -1.39 -4.33 7.84
N GLY A 64 -1.77 -5.12 6.86
CA GLY A 64 -1.05 -6.32 6.45
C GLY A 64 -1.30 -6.68 5.00
N CYS A 65 -0.79 -7.83 4.62
CA CYS A 65 -0.97 -8.43 3.30
C CYS A 65 -0.75 -9.94 3.41
N GLU A 66 -1.59 -10.72 2.76
CA GLU A 66 -1.28 -12.13 2.51
C GLU A 66 -0.41 -12.21 1.27
N VAL A 67 0.90 -12.35 1.47
CA VAL A 67 1.88 -12.41 0.40
C VAL A 67 2.00 -13.82 -0.17
N TYR A 68 2.39 -13.91 -1.42
CA TYR A 68 2.73 -15.17 -2.07
C TYR A 68 4.22 -15.42 -1.95
N VAL A 69 4.61 -16.56 -1.37
CA VAL A 69 6.01 -16.99 -1.22
C VAL A 69 6.29 -18.10 -2.21
N THR A 70 7.50 -18.12 -2.78
CA THR A 70 7.96 -19.23 -3.62
C THR A 70 8.07 -20.51 -2.81
N PRO A 71 7.92 -21.69 -3.42
CA PRO A 71 8.24 -22.96 -2.76
C PRO A 71 9.66 -22.93 -2.18
N GLN A 72 9.89 -23.61 -1.06
CA GLN A 72 11.21 -23.62 -0.41
C GLN A 72 12.30 -24.13 -1.37
N GLY A 73 13.43 -23.43 -1.38
CA GLY A 73 14.55 -23.71 -2.29
C GLY A 73 14.39 -23.09 -3.69
N ARG A 74 13.29 -22.37 -3.94
CA ARG A 74 13.07 -21.62 -5.18
C ARG A 74 13.24 -20.13 -4.93
N THR A 75 13.62 -19.40 -5.97
CA THR A 75 13.74 -17.94 -5.96
C THR A 75 12.57 -17.29 -6.68
N ARG A 76 12.34 -16.00 -6.43
CA ARG A 76 11.30 -15.23 -7.13
C ARG A 76 11.52 -15.12 -8.64
N PHE A 77 12.74 -15.38 -9.11
CA PHE A 77 13.09 -15.36 -10.52
C PHE A 77 12.82 -16.68 -11.25
N ASP A 78 12.60 -17.78 -10.53
CA ASP A 78 12.34 -19.09 -11.10
C ASP A 78 10.93 -19.16 -11.72
N LYS A 79 10.80 -19.75 -12.92
CA LYS A 79 9.54 -19.80 -13.69
C LYS A 79 9.37 -21.15 -14.40
N VAL A 80 9.54 -22.23 -13.64
CA VAL A 80 9.31 -23.63 -14.11
C VAL A 80 7.92 -24.03 -13.67
N HIS A 81 7.01 -24.27 -14.64
CA HIS A 81 5.58 -24.46 -14.35
C HIS A 81 5.30 -25.53 -13.30
N GLU A 82 5.92 -26.70 -13.42
CA GLU A 82 5.72 -27.86 -12.53
C GLU A 82 6.19 -27.60 -11.09
N LEU A 83 7.07 -26.63 -10.89
CA LEU A 83 7.67 -26.31 -9.59
C LEU A 83 7.18 -24.98 -9.01
N ASP A 84 6.91 -24.00 -9.87
CA ASP A 84 6.73 -22.61 -9.48
C ASP A 84 5.30 -22.07 -9.71
N ALA A 85 4.41 -22.86 -10.35
CA ALA A 85 3.04 -22.44 -10.63
C ALA A 85 2.21 -22.23 -9.35
N GLU A 86 2.47 -23.05 -8.31
CA GLU A 86 1.81 -22.94 -7.02
C GLU A 86 2.64 -22.07 -6.07
N SER A 87 2.14 -20.93 -5.71
CA SER A 87 2.69 -20.07 -4.66
C SER A 87 2.20 -20.52 -3.27
N ARG A 88 2.90 -20.08 -2.22
CA ARG A 88 2.56 -20.35 -0.81
C ARG A 88 2.12 -19.07 -0.14
N HIS A 89 1.05 -19.15 0.63
CA HIS A 89 0.54 -18.00 1.36
C HIS A 89 1.32 -17.78 2.67
N LEU A 90 1.54 -16.53 3.02
CA LEU A 90 2.08 -16.10 4.30
C LEU A 90 1.41 -14.76 4.65
N VAL A 91 0.81 -14.66 5.83
CA VAL A 91 0.23 -13.39 6.28
C VAL A 91 1.31 -12.57 6.96
N LEU A 92 1.45 -11.31 6.55
CA LEU A 92 2.36 -10.34 7.15
C LEU A 92 1.57 -9.15 7.68
N LEU A 93 1.81 -8.78 8.95
CA LEU A 93 1.18 -7.65 9.63
C LEU A 93 2.24 -6.62 9.99
N CYS A 94 1.95 -5.34 9.80
CA CYS A 94 2.85 -4.24 10.13
C CYS A 94 2.78 -3.91 11.63
N GLU A 95 3.89 -4.05 12.34
CA GLU A 95 4.05 -3.64 13.73
C GLU A 95 4.13 -2.11 13.83
N ASN A 96 4.83 -1.47 12.89
CA ASN A 96 5.15 -0.05 12.90
C ASN A 96 5.42 0.49 11.48
N GLU A 97 5.92 1.71 11.37
CA GLU A 97 6.25 2.36 10.08
C GLU A 97 7.36 1.64 9.31
N GLU A 98 8.35 1.07 10.00
CA GLU A 98 9.40 0.26 9.36
C GLU A 98 8.79 -0.98 8.69
N GLY A 99 7.91 -1.69 9.42
CA GLY A 99 7.18 -2.84 8.88
C GLY A 99 6.33 -2.47 7.67
N TYR A 100 5.66 -1.32 7.70
CA TYR A 100 4.89 -0.84 6.55
C TYR A 100 5.76 -0.58 5.31
N ARG A 101 6.92 0.06 5.49
CA ARG A 101 7.89 0.29 4.40
C ARG A 101 8.42 -1.03 3.85
N ASN A 102 8.80 -1.95 4.74
CA ASN A 102 9.31 -3.27 4.36
C ASN A 102 8.24 -4.08 3.63
N LEU A 103 6.99 -4.12 4.13
CA LEU A 103 5.90 -4.83 3.46
C LEU A 103 5.57 -4.22 2.09
N SER A 104 5.53 -2.89 1.98
CA SER A 104 5.34 -2.20 0.70
C SER A 104 6.43 -2.55 -0.31
N TYR A 105 7.69 -2.65 0.15
CA TYR A 105 8.80 -3.07 -0.69
C TYR A 105 8.67 -4.54 -1.12
N LEU A 106 8.40 -5.45 -0.18
CA LEU A 106 8.18 -6.87 -0.45
C LEU A 106 7.09 -7.10 -1.51
N VAL A 107 5.93 -6.46 -1.32
CA VAL A 107 4.81 -6.53 -2.27
C VAL A 107 5.22 -5.99 -3.64
N SER A 108 5.92 -4.85 -3.68
CA SER A 108 6.41 -4.25 -4.93
C SER A 108 7.39 -5.17 -5.67
N MET A 109 8.33 -5.80 -4.96
CA MET A 109 9.27 -6.77 -5.56
C MET A 109 8.55 -8.02 -6.07
N GLY A 110 7.50 -8.48 -5.36
CA GLY A 110 6.64 -9.55 -5.85
C GLY A 110 6.05 -9.23 -7.24
N TRP A 111 5.59 -7.99 -7.45
CA TRP A 111 5.01 -7.56 -8.72
C TRP A 111 6.04 -7.26 -9.81
N THR A 112 7.17 -6.62 -9.46
CA THR A 112 8.15 -6.15 -10.46
C THR A 112 9.17 -7.20 -10.85
N GLU A 113 9.57 -8.08 -9.93
CA GLU A 113 10.58 -9.11 -10.14
C GLU A 113 10.01 -10.54 -10.10
N GLY A 114 9.13 -10.79 -9.12
CA GLY A 114 8.68 -12.14 -8.78
C GLY A 114 7.41 -12.60 -9.47
N PHE A 115 6.85 -11.82 -10.39
CA PHE A 115 5.57 -12.16 -11.01
C PHE A 115 5.70 -13.38 -11.94
N TYR A 116 5.01 -14.45 -11.52
CA TYR A 116 4.75 -15.63 -12.33
C TYR A 116 3.44 -16.27 -11.83
N ILE A 117 2.36 -16.08 -12.59
CA ILE A 117 0.97 -16.41 -12.21
C ILE A 117 0.48 -15.55 -11.04
N LYS A 118 1.28 -15.42 -9.98
CA LYS A 118 1.06 -14.56 -8.80
C LYS A 118 2.31 -13.73 -8.52
N PRO A 119 2.18 -12.58 -7.80
CA PRO A 119 3.33 -11.76 -7.38
C PRO A 119 4.04 -12.42 -6.19
N ARG A 120 5.15 -13.12 -6.43
CA ARG A 120 5.83 -13.95 -5.43
C ARG A 120 7.07 -13.27 -4.87
N ILE A 121 7.30 -13.46 -3.60
CA ILE A 121 8.57 -13.16 -2.93
C ILE A 121 9.24 -14.46 -2.52
N ASP A 122 10.51 -14.41 -2.16
CA ASP A 122 11.26 -15.56 -1.68
C ASP A 122 11.79 -15.35 -0.25
N LEU A 123 12.32 -16.41 0.35
CA LEU A 123 12.88 -16.35 1.70
C LEU A 123 14.11 -15.43 1.81
N GLU A 124 14.85 -15.25 0.72
CA GLU A 124 16.00 -14.35 0.69
C GLU A 124 15.53 -12.89 0.92
N LEU A 125 14.48 -12.49 0.20
CA LEU A 125 13.90 -11.17 0.34
C LEU A 125 13.25 -10.98 1.72
N LEU A 126 12.57 -12.01 2.24
CA LEU A 126 12.00 -11.97 3.59
C LEU A 126 13.06 -11.77 4.67
N ARG A 127 14.23 -12.44 4.59
CA ARG A 127 15.32 -12.25 5.54
C ARG A 127 15.85 -10.81 5.58
N GLN A 128 15.85 -10.13 4.44
CA GLN A 128 16.34 -8.75 4.34
C GLN A 128 15.32 -7.72 4.85
N TYR A 129 14.02 -8.00 4.72
CA TYR A 129 12.93 -7.03 4.95
C TYR A 129 11.88 -7.51 5.96
N SER A 130 12.27 -8.37 6.92
CA SER A 130 11.37 -8.84 8.00
C SER A 130 11.21 -7.86 9.17
N GLY A 131 12.05 -6.81 9.26
CA GLY A 131 12.01 -5.83 10.35
C GLY A 131 10.65 -5.14 10.48
N GLY A 132 10.12 -5.06 11.71
CA GLY A 132 8.81 -4.45 12.00
C GLY A 132 7.61 -5.22 11.45
N LEU A 133 7.77 -6.51 11.08
CA LEU A 133 6.71 -7.37 10.60
C LEU A 133 6.43 -8.52 11.57
N ILE A 134 5.15 -8.89 11.68
CA ILE A 134 4.67 -10.09 12.34
C ILE A 134 4.14 -11.02 11.25
N ALA A 135 4.51 -12.31 11.29
CA ALA A 135 4.08 -13.29 10.31
C ALA A 135 3.17 -14.36 10.91
N LEU A 136 2.13 -14.75 10.16
CA LEU A 136 1.25 -15.87 10.47
C LEU A 136 1.39 -16.92 9.36
N SER A 137 1.32 -18.22 9.72
CA SER A 137 1.58 -19.33 8.77
C SER A 137 0.51 -19.53 7.68
N ALA A 138 -0.49 -18.66 7.64
CA ALA A 138 -1.60 -18.59 6.68
C ALA A 138 -2.53 -19.83 6.66
N CYS A 139 -3.40 -19.89 5.63
CA CYS A 139 -4.44 -20.90 5.41
C CYS A 139 -3.87 -22.22 4.84
N LEU A 140 -4.73 -23.12 4.35
CA LEU A 140 -4.33 -24.39 3.73
C LEU A 140 -3.36 -24.23 2.54
N ALA A 141 -3.29 -23.03 1.94
CA ALA A 141 -2.33 -22.70 0.89
C ALA A 141 -0.94 -22.29 1.42
N GLY A 142 -0.76 -22.13 2.73
CA GLY A 142 0.54 -21.90 3.35
C GLY A 142 1.48 -23.10 3.24
N GLU A 143 2.79 -22.89 3.29
CA GLU A 143 3.78 -23.98 3.16
C GLU A 143 3.70 -24.97 4.32
N ILE A 144 3.53 -24.49 5.57
CA ILE A 144 3.41 -25.35 6.76
C ILE A 144 2.13 -26.19 6.69
N PRO A 145 0.93 -25.62 6.49
CA PRO A 145 -0.30 -26.40 6.36
C PRO A 145 -0.26 -27.41 5.23
N ARG A 146 0.30 -27.04 4.07
CA ARG A 146 0.45 -27.93 2.94
C ARG A 146 1.30 -29.18 3.28
N ARG A 147 2.43 -28.97 3.93
CA ARG A 147 3.32 -30.07 4.34
C ARG A 147 2.67 -30.99 5.36
N LEU A 148 1.97 -30.43 6.35
CA LEU A 148 1.23 -31.21 7.35
C LEU A 148 0.14 -32.07 6.70
N ARG A 149 -0.62 -31.49 5.75
CA ARG A 149 -1.63 -32.23 4.98
C ARG A 149 -1.03 -33.37 4.17
N ASN A 150 0.18 -33.21 3.65
CA ASN A 150 0.89 -34.23 2.88
C ASN A 150 1.63 -35.25 3.76
N GLY A 151 1.56 -35.12 5.09
CA GLY A 151 2.28 -36.02 6.01
C GLY A 151 3.77 -35.72 6.19
N GLU A 152 4.25 -34.56 5.71
CA GLU A 152 5.64 -34.15 5.75
C GLU A 152 5.95 -33.35 7.06
N TYR A 153 5.68 -33.97 8.21
CA TYR A 153 5.73 -33.28 9.52
C TYR A 153 7.09 -32.66 9.82
N GLU A 154 8.20 -33.38 9.65
CA GLU A 154 9.53 -32.83 10.00
C GLU A 154 9.92 -31.67 9.10
N ASN A 155 9.53 -31.70 7.81
CA ASN A 155 9.74 -30.58 6.90
C ASN A 155 8.88 -29.36 7.28
N ALA A 156 7.64 -29.58 7.73
CA ALA A 156 6.77 -28.50 8.22
C ALA A 156 7.35 -27.84 9.46
N LYS A 157 7.83 -28.62 10.43
CA LYS A 157 8.47 -28.14 11.65
C LYS A 157 9.76 -27.36 11.35
N ALA A 158 10.61 -27.90 10.48
CA ALA A 158 11.85 -27.23 10.08
C ALA A 158 11.58 -25.87 9.42
N TYR A 159 10.57 -25.79 8.54
CA TYR A 159 10.18 -24.53 7.90
C TYR A 159 9.57 -23.52 8.89
N ALA A 160 8.79 -24.00 9.87
CA ALA A 160 8.26 -23.15 10.96
C ALA A 160 9.40 -22.53 11.80
N LEU A 161 10.43 -23.31 12.12
CA LEU A 161 11.61 -22.81 12.83
C LEU A 161 12.43 -21.82 11.98
N GLU A 162 12.52 -22.06 10.66
CA GLU A 162 13.17 -21.12 9.74
C GLU A 162 12.44 -19.78 9.69
N LEU A 163 11.11 -19.76 9.58
CA LEU A 163 10.32 -18.52 9.64
C LEU A 163 10.46 -17.84 11.00
N SER A 164 10.40 -18.57 12.10
CA SER A 164 10.63 -18.03 13.44
C SER A 164 12.01 -17.38 13.58
N HIS A 165 13.02 -17.94 12.95
CA HIS A 165 14.37 -17.34 12.93
C HIS A 165 14.41 -16.04 12.09
N ILE A 166 13.69 -15.98 10.98
CA ILE A 166 13.61 -14.79 10.11
C ILE A 166 12.93 -13.62 10.81
N PHE A 167 11.77 -13.84 11.45
CA PHE A 167 10.98 -12.78 12.08
C PHE A 167 11.42 -12.49 13.53
N GLY A 168 12.10 -13.41 14.17
CA GLY A 168 12.55 -13.30 15.56
C GLY A 168 11.47 -13.71 16.59
N PRO A 169 11.84 -13.66 17.87
CA PRO A 169 10.96 -14.11 18.95
C PRO A 169 9.67 -13.28 18.98
N ASP A 170 8.56 -13.97 19.26
CA ASP A 170 7.20 -13.40 19.39
C ASP A 170 6.67 -12.69 18.12
N ARG A 171 7.29 -12.88 16.95
CA ARG A 171 6.84 -12.27 15.68
C ARG A 171 6.50 -13.29 14.60
N PHE A 172 6.52 -14.58 14.91
CA PHE A 172 6.02 -15.62 14.06
C PHE A 172 5.02 -16.49 14.81
N TYR A 173 3.83 -16.69 14.23
CA TYR A 173 2.74 -17.45 14.82
C TYR A 173 2.27 -18.57 13.90
N LEU A 174 2.02 -19.72 14.47
CA LEU A 174 1.36 -20.83 13.80
C LEU A 174 -0.15 -20.56 13.73
N GLU A 175 -0.69 -20.40 12.55
CA GLU A 175 -2.08 -20.01 12.32
C GLU A 175 -3.00 -21.22 12.31
N LEU A 176 -4.07 -21.16 13.09
CA LEU A 176 -5.12 -22.16 13.20
C LEU A 176 -6.40 -21.63 12.55
N GLN A 177 -7.03 -22.44 11.71
CA GLN A 177 -8.32 -22.13 11.08
C GLN A 177 -9.26 -23.32 11.19
N ASP A 178 -10.56 -23.06 11.36
CA ASP A 178 -11.59 -24.10 11.36
C ASP A 178 -12.88 -23.63 10.68
N HIS A 179 -13.01 -23.95 9.41
CA HIS A 179 -14.22 -23.72 8.63
C HIS A 179 -15.11 -24.98 8.54
N GLY A 180 -14.72 -26.09 9.21
CA GLY A 180 -15.33 -27.41 9.06
C GLY A 180 -14.73 -28.24 7.90
N ILE A 181 -13.55 -27.84 7.39
CA ILE A 181 -12.83 -28.56 6.34
C ILE A 181 -11.97 -29.66 6.97
N ARG A 182 -12.09 -30.90 6.49
CA ARG A 182 -11.34 -32.05 7.03
C ARG A 182 -9.84 -31.82 7.08
N ASP A 183 -9.27 -31.22 6.05
CA ASP A 183 -7.83 -30.98 5.96
C ASP A 183 -7.35 -30.00 7.06
N GLN A 184 -8.18 -29.03 7.45
CA GLN A 184 -7.85 -28.12 8.56
C GLN A 184 -7.73 -28.86 9.90
N ALA A 185 -8.57 -29.86 10.14
CA ALA A 185 -8.46 -30.68 11.37
C ALA A 185 -7.12 -31.42 11.41
N ILE A 186 -6.64 -31.95 10.27
CA ILE A 186 -5.32 -32.60 10.16
C ILE A 186 -4.21 -31.60 10.42
N VAL A 187 -4.29 -30.42 9.79
CA VAL A 187 -3.30 -29.36 9.92
C VAL A 187 -3.24 -28.83 11.36
N ASN A 188 -4.38 -28.57 11.99
CA ASN A 188 -4.46 -28.08 13.37
C ASN A 188 -3.81 -29.05 14.38
N GLN A 189 -3.99 -30.36 14.21
CA GLN A 189 -3.29 -31.35 15.04
C GLN A 189 -1.76 -31.31 14.81
N GLY A 190 -1.32 -31.16 13.57
CA GLY A 190 0.10 -31.00 13.24
C GLY A 190 0.69 -29.70 13.83
N ILE A 191 -0.03 -28.60 13.75
CA ILE A 191 0.34 -27.31 14.35
C ILE A 191 0.45 -27.42 15.86
N LEU A 192 -0.54 -28.03 16.54
CA LEU A 192 -0.51 -28.27 17.97
C LEU A 192 0.71 -29.11 18.41
N ARG A 193 1.08 -30.09 17.60
CA ARG A 193 2.28 -30.90 17.84
C ARG A 193 3.55 -30.06 17.66
N ILE A 194 3.67 -29.24 16.61
CA ILE A 194 4.81 -28.32 16.41
C ILE A 194 4.91 -27.36 17.60
N HIS A 195 3.79 -26.75 18.01
CA HIS A 195 3.75 -25.87 19.18
C HIS A 195 4.32 -26.55 20.45
N ARG A 196 3.87 -27.76 20.77
CA ARG A 196 4.33 -28.51 21.95
C ARG A 196 5.81 -28.88 21.90
N GLU A 197 6.34 -29.17 20.71
CA GLU A 197 7.74 -29.56 20.53
C GLU A 197 8.70 -28.36 20.47
N THR A 198 8.23 -27.18 20.01
CA THR A 198 9.09 -26.03 19.72
C THR A 198 8.82 -24.81 20.61
N GLY A 199 7.66 -24.73 21.25
CA GLY A 199 7.21 -23.54 21.97
C GLY A 199 6.74 -22.40 21.08
N LEU A 200 6.69 -22.55 19.74
CA LEU A 200 6.20 -21.51 18.83
C LEU A 200 4.73 -21.16 19.13
N PRO A 201 4.38 -19.89 19.26
CA PRO A 201 3.01 -19.48 19.61
C PRO A 201 2.02 -19.80 18.49
N MET A 202 0.77 -20.06 18.88
CA MET A 202 -0.36 -20.26 17.98
C MET A 202 -1.25 -19.02 17.96
N VAL A 203 -1.97 -18.80 16.85
CA VAL A 203 -3.02 -17.79 16.74
C VAL A 203 -4.18 -18.33 15.92
N CYS A 204 -5.42 -18.05 16.31
CA CYS A 204 -6.59 -18.44 15.53
C CYS A 204 -7.11 -17.31 14.66
N THR A 205 -7.47 -17.64 13.42
CA THR A 205 -8.11 -16.70 12.48
C THR A 205 -9.30 -17.36 11.78
N ASN A 206 -10.08 -16.56 11.06
CA ASN A 206 -11.18 -17.10 10.26
C ASN A 206 -11.04 -16.81 8.77
N ASP A 207 -9.91 -16.28 8.31
CA ASP A 207 -9.67 -16.04 6.88
C ASP A 207 -10.92 -15.47 6.19
N ALA A 208 -11.43 -14.34 6.74
CA ALA A 208 -12.74 -13.83 6.39
C ALA A 208 -12.73 -13.23 4.99
N HIS A 209 -13.58 -13.77 4.11
CA HIS A 209 -13.76 -13.32 2.72
C HIS A 209 -15.04 -12.53 2.52
N TYR A 210 -15.96 -12.56 3.46
CA TYR A 210 -17.20 -11.78 3.44
C TYR A 210 -17.64 -11.42 4.86
N LEU A 211 -18.53 -10.40 4.97
CA LEU A 211 -18.84 -9.78 6.25
C LEU A 211 -19.82 -10.61 7.09
N ARG A 212 -20.88 -11.12 6.49
CA ARG A 212 -21.96 -11.85 7.16
C ARG A 212 -22.17 -13.21 6.53
N LYS A 213 -22.73 -14.12 7.28
CA LYS A 213 -22.98 -15.50 6.82
C LYS A 213 -23.85 -15.55 5.55
N GLU A 214 -24.79 -14.62 5.43
CA GLU A 214 -25.70 -14.48 4.30
C GLU A 214 -24.98 -14.04 3.02
N ASP A 215 -23.84 -13.38 3.13
CA ASP A 215 -23.06 -12.87 1.99
C ASP A 215 -22.36 -14.01 1.22
N ALA A 216 -22.39 -15.25 1.73
CA ALA A 216 -21.78 -16.41 1.09
C ALA A 216 -22.29 -16.65 -0.33
N GLU A 217 -23.57 -16.35 -0.63
CA GLU A 217 -24.13 -16.51 -1.97
C GLU A 217 -23.56 -15.47 -2.95
N ALA A 218 -23.43 -14.21 -2.51
CA ALA A 218 -22.82 -13.15 -3.32
C ALA A 218 -21.34 -13.45 -3.56
N HIS A 219 -20.62 -13.94 -2.55
CA HIS A 219 -19.23 -14.38 -2.68
C HIS A 219 -19.08 -15.54 -3.68
N ASP A 220 -19.98 -16.51 -3.68
CA ASP A 220 -19.97 -17.63 -4.62
C ASP A 220 -20.13 -17.17 -6.09
N VAL A 221 -20.94 -16.12 -6.33
CA VAL A 221 -21.05 -15.46 -7.65
C VAL A 221 -19.73 -14.78 -8.02
N LEU A 222 -19.07 -14.12 -7.06
CA LEU A 222 -17.78 -13.45 -7.28
C LEU A 222 -16.71 -14.46 -7.74
N LEU A 223 -16.64 -15.64 -7.10
CA LEU A 223 -15.75 -16.74 -7.51
C LEU A 223 -16.08 -17.27 -8.92
N CYS A 224 -17.35 -17.29 -9.32
CA CYS A 224 -17.74 -17.63 -10.69
C CYS A 224 -17.16 -16.62 -11.69
N ILE A 225 -17.24 -15.32 -11.41
CA ILE A 225 -16.65 -14.28 -12.25
C ILE A 225 -15.14 -14.44 -12.34
N GLN A 226 -14.46 -14.67 -11.22
CA GLN A 226 -13.01 -14.87 -11.15
C GLN A 226 -12.54 -16.03 -12.04
N THR A 227 -13.28 -17.14 -12.02
CA THR A 227 -12.88 -18.39 -12.69
C THR A 227 -13.49 -18.54 -14.09
N GLY A 228 -14.29 -17.58 -14.55
CA GLY A 228 -15.00 -17.65 -15.84
C GLY A 228 -16.02 -18.79 -15.89
N LYS A 229 -16.66 -19.07 -14.75
CA LYS A 229 -17.67 -20.13 -14.58
C LYS A 229 -19.04 -19.53 -14.31
N THR A 230 -20.06 -20.37 -14.35
CA THR A 230 -21.44 -20.03 -13.94
C THR A 230 -21.79 -20.74 -12.64
N ILE A 231 -22.87 -20.29 -11.99
CA ILE A 231 -23.33 -20.89 -10.73
C ILE A 231 -23.78 -22.35 -10.90
N ASP A 232 -24.22 -22.70 -12.10
CA ASP A 232 -24.72 -24.04 -12.46
C ASP A 232 -23.60 -25.03 -12.82
N ASP A 233 -22.35 -24.55 -12.99
CA ASP A 233 -21.21 -25.42 -13.27
C ASP A 233 -20.91 -26.32 -12.04
N GLU A 234 -20.92 -27.63 -12.21
CA GLU A 234 -20.63 -28.59 -11.14
C GLU A 234 -19.15 -28.54 -10.71
N ASN A 235 -18.23 -28.47 -11.66
CA ASN A 235 -16.78 -28.44 -11.45
C ASN A 235 -16.22 -27.02 -11.42
N ARG A 236 -16.55 -26.25 -10.37
CA ARG A 236 -16.02 -24.90 -10.14
C ARG A 236 -15.48 -24.72 -8.75
N MET A 237 -14.66 -23.70 -8.55
CA MET A 237 -14.19 -23.29 -7.24
C MET A 237 -15.37 -22.87 -6.35
N ARG A 238 -15.39 -23.36 -5.13
CA ARG A 238 -16.36 -23.03 -4.08
C ARG A 238 -15.68 -22.98 -2.74
N TYR A 239 -16.10 -22.08 -1.88
CA TYR A 239 -15.70 -22.04 -0.48
C TYR A 239 -16.76 -22.77 0.35
N GLU A 240 -16.56 -24.08 0.48
CA GLU A 240 -17.43 -24.96 1.26
C GLU A 240 -16.66 -25.57 2.46
N PRO A 241 -17.25 -25.63 3.66
CA PRO A 241 -18.53 -25.01 4.04
C PRO A 241 -18.49 -23.48 4.04
N ARG A 242 -19.64 -22.81 3.95
CA ARG A 242 -19.80 -21.36 3.85
C ARG A 242 -19.56 -20.65 5.19
N ASN A 243 -18.34 -20.74 5.73
CA ASN A 243 -17.96 -20.29 7.07
C ASN A 243 -16.86 -19.22 7.10
N PHE A 244 -16.61 -18.55 5.97
CA PHE A 244 -15.53 -17.54 5.81
C PHE A 244 -16.03 -16.11 6.08
N TYR A 245 -16.97 -15.94 7.03
CA TYR A 245 -17.49 -14.65 7.46
C TYR A 245 -16.78 -14.13 8.71
N LEU A 246 -17.02 -12.86 9.07
CA LEU A 246 -16.54 -12.30 10.34
C LEU A 246 -17.30 -12.95 11.50
N ARG A 247 -16.66 -13.86 12.21
CA ARG A 247 -17.21 -14.55 13.38
C ARG A 247 -17.11 -13.71 14.64
N SER A 248 -18.08 -13.89 15.55
CA SER A 248 -18.00 -13.29 16.88
C SER A 248 -16.90 -13.92 17.73
N GLU A 249 -16.51 -13.24 18.83
CA GLU A 249 -15.56 -13.76 19.82
C GLU A 249 -16.04 -15.07 20.41
N GLU A 250 -17.33 -15.20 20.69
CA GLU A 250 -17.93 -16.42 21.27
C GLU A 250 -17.85 -17.61 20.29
N GLU A 251 -18.09 -17.36 18.99
CA GLU A 251 -17.94 -18.40 17.96
C GLU A 251 -16.48 -18.86 17.87
N MET A 252 -15.53 -17.93 17.84
CA MET A 252 -14.10 -18.24 17.77
C MET A 252 -13.61 -18.94 19.05
N ALA A 253 -14.03 -18.48 20.21
CA ALA A 253 -13.69 -19.11 21.50
C ALA A 253 -14.21 -20.56 21.58
N ALA A 254 -15.42 -20.81 21.08
CA ALA A 254 -15.97 -22.15 21.04
C ALA A 254 -15.19 -23.09 20.10
N LEU A 255 -14.79 -22.60 18.93
CA LEU A 255 -14.02 -23.40 17.94
C LEU A 255 -12.62 -23.75 18.43
N PHE A 256 -11.95 -22.83 19.12
CA PHE A 256 -10.55 -22.97 19.51
C PHE A 256 -10.33 -23.21 21.00
N ALA A 257 -11.37 -23.62 21.75
CA ALA A 257 -11.29 -23.90 23.21
C ALA A 257 -10.19 -24.89 23.61
N GLY A 258 -9.76 -25.76 22.70
CA GLY A 258 -8.69 -26.75 22.93
C GLY A 258 -7.27 -26.26 22.60
N TYR A 259 -7.11 -24.99 22.17
CA TYR A 259 -5.84 -24.42 21.71
C TYR A 259 -5.45 -23.24 22.59
N GLU A 260 -4.81 -23.55 23.72
CA GLU A 260 -4.42 -22.56 24.75
C GLU A 260 -3.57 -21.44 24.13
N GLY A 261 -3.90 -20.19 24.44
CA GLY A 261 -3.22 -18.98 23.97
C GLY A 261 -3.57 -18.55 22.54
N ALA A 262 -4.25 -19.37 21.73
CA ALA A 262 -4.51 -19.06 20.33
C ALA A 262 -5.48 -17.86 20.15
N LEU A 263 -6.48 -17.74 21.01
CA LEU A 263 -7.41 -16.62 21.00
C LEU A 263 -6.77 -15.35 21.56
N GLU A 264 -6.10 -15.48 22.72
CA GLU A 264 -5.43 -14.38 23.41
C GLU A 264 -4.34 -13.73 22.57
N ASN A 265 -3.63 -14.54 21.78
CA ASN A 265 -2.58 -14.03 20.90
C ASN A 265 -3.12 -13.10 19.80
N THR A 266 -4.42 -13.17 19.46
CA THR A 266 -5.00 -12.20 18.52
C THR A 266 -4.96 -10.77 19.06
N SER A 267 -5.31 -10.59 20.35
CA SER A 267 -5.21 -9.30 21.05
C SER A 267 -3.75 -8.90 21.27
N LYS A 268 -2.87 -9.85 21.66
CA LYS A 268 -1.43 -9.58 21.83
C LYS A 268 -0.81 -9.03 20.54
N ILE A 269 -1.10 -9.65 19.41
CA ILE A 269 -0.63 -9.17 18.07
C ILE A 269 -1.21 -7.80 17.77
N ALA A 270 -2.50 -7.60 18.04
CA ALA A 270 -3.14 -6.30 17.82
C ALA A 270 -2.49 -5.19 18.66
N ASP A 271 -2.08 -5.47 19.88
CA ASP A 271 -1.38 -4.52 20.77
C ASP A 271 0.02 -4.16 20.24
N MET A 272 0.72 -5.12 19.61
CA MET A 272 2.02 -4.91 18.99
C MET A 272 1.94 -4.04 17.71
N CYS A 273 0.84 -4.10 16.96
CA CYS A 273 0.66 -3.35 15.72
C CYS A 273 0.27 -1.90 16.00
N ASN A 274 1.18 -0.95 15.82
CA ASN A 274 1.00 0.47 16.13
C ASN A 274 1.46 1.37 14.98
N LEU A 275 0.94 1.12 13.78
CA LEU A 275 1.17 1.95 12.60
C LEU A 275 0.23 3.16 12.61
N ASP A 276 0.78 4.35 12.38
CA ASP A 276 0.01 5.58 12.21
C ASP A 276 0.46 6.31 10.95
N PHE A 277 -0.49 6.71 10.08
CA PHE A 277 -0.18 7.44 8.86
C PHE A 277 -0.20 8.94 9.09
N SER A 278 0.85 9.62 8.62
CA SER A 278 0.88 11.09 8.59
C SER A 278 0.26 11.62 7.30
N PHE A 279 -0.81 12.38 7.41
CA PHE A 279 -1.48 13.04 6.29
C PHE A 279 -1.19 14.55 6.27
N GLY A 280 -1.40 15.18 5.11
CA GLY A 280 -1.30 16.63 4.95
C GLY A 280 0.12 17.18 4.90
N LYS A 281 1.14 16.32 4.83
CA LYS A 281 2.52 16.73 4.58
C LYS A 281 2.87 16.46 3.12
N TYR A 282 3.28 17.51 2.41
CA TYR A 282 3.80 17.38 1.06
C TYR A 282 5.29 17.00 1.12
N HIS A 283 5.67 15.94 0.43
CA HIS A 283 7.06 15.54 0.22
C HIS A 283 7.45 15.96 -1.19
N LEU A 284 7.76 17.25 -1.35
CA LEU A 284 8.26 17.76 -2.62
C LEU A 284 9.74 17.37 -2.79
N PRO A 285 10.17 17.00 -4.00
CA PRO A 285 11.60 16.82 -4.26
C PRO A 285 12.32 18.17 -4.10
N GLU A 286 13.55 18.11 -3.57
CA GLU A 286 14.42 19.27 -3.46
C GLU A 286 15.08 19.57 -4.81
N PHE A 287 15.11 20.85 -5.20
CA PHE A 287 15.78 21.28 -6.42
C PHE A 287 17.29 21.33 -6.21
N ARG A 288 18.08 20.82 -7.15
CA ARG A 288 19.55 20.91 -7.09
C ARG A 288 20.01 22.33 -7.40
N LEU A 289 20.43 23.02 -6.36
CA LEU A 289 20.83 24.43 -6.43
C LEU A 289 22.30 24.59 -6.89
N PRO A 290 22.62 25.66 -7.63
CA PRO A 290 24.00 26.09 -7.81
C PRO A 290 24.63 26.52 -6.47
N GLU A 291 25.96 26.42 -6.39
CA GLU A 291 26.72 26.82 -5.20
C GLU A 291 26.46 28.29 -4.82
N GLY A 292 26.22 28.52 -3.54
CA GLY A 292 25.98 29.86 -2.96
C GLY A 292 24.52 30.34 -2.99
N TYR A 293 23.58 29.50 -3.40
CA TYR A 293 22.15 29.83 -3.38
C TYR A 293 21.36 28.88 -2.47
N ASP A 294 20.33 29.42 -1.81
CA ASP A 294 19.17 28.67 -1.35
C ASP A 294 18.06 28.72 -2.41
N SER A 295 17.01 27.93 -2.23
CA SER A 295 15.90 27.83 -3.22
C SER A 295 15.25 29.18 -3.50
N PHE A 296 15.03 29.99 -2.48
CA PHE A 296 14.33 31.25 -2.62
C PHE A 296 15.19 32.32 -3.29
N SER A 297 16.46 32.46 -2.91
CA SER A 297 17.39 33.39 -3.55
C SER A 297 17.64 33.04 -5.02
N TYR A 298 17.65 31.73 -5.34
CA TYR A 298 17.77 31.28 -6.72
C TYR A 298 16.50 31.55 -7.54
N LEU A 299 15.31 31.32 -6.95
CA LEU A 299 14.05 31.70 -7.58
C LEU A 299 14.00 33.20 -7.90
N LYS A 300 14.37 34.05 -6.94
CA LYS A 300 14.44 35.50 -7.13
C LYS A 300 15.36 35.89 -8.28
N LYS A 301 16.55 35.33 -8.31
CA LYS A 301 17.50 35.58 -9.40
C LYS A 301 16.91 35.25 -10.76
N LEU A 302 16.33 34.05 -10.91
CA LEU A 302 15.73 33.61 -12.18
C LEU A 302 14.52 34.50 -12.57
N CYS A 303 13.71 34.88 -11.59
CA CYS A 303 12.60 35.80 -11.82
C CYS A 303 13.08 37.22 -12.23
N ASP A 304 14.16 37.71 -11.64
CA ASP A 304 14.72 39.02 -12.01
C ASP A 304 15.33 39.01 -13.42
N GLU A 305 15.97 37.92 -13.81
CA GLU A 305 16.46 37.69 -15.17
C GLU A 305 15.29 37.69 -16.15
N GLY A 306 14.27 36.88 -15.91
CA GLY A 306 13.08 36.77 -16.76
C GLY A 306 12.24 38.07 -16.78
N TYR A 307 12.18 38.80 -15.68
CA TYR A 307 11.51 40.10 -15.64
C TYR A 307 12.16 41.11 -16.61
N ARG A 308 13.51 41.17 -16.60
CA ARG A 308 14.25 42.04 -17.53
C ARG A 308 14.02 41.64 -18.97
N GLU A 309 13.95 40.32 -19.26
CA GLU A 309 13.66 39.81 -20.60
C GLU A 309 12.24 40.14 -21.08
N ARG A 310 11.23 40.11 -20.16
CA ARG A 310 9.80 40.29 -20.48
C ARG A 310 9.37 41.78 -20.49
N TYR A 311 9.89 42.56 -19.53
CA TYR A 311 9.44 43.96 -19.31
C TYR A 311 10.56 44.99 -19.45
N GLY A 312 11.80 44.59 -19.74
CA GLY A 312 12.94 45.49 -19.90
C GLY A 312 13.29 46.21 -18.60
N THR A 313 13.36 47.56 -18.66
CA THR A 313 13.68 48.43 -17.52
C THR A 313 12.41 49.02 -16.87
N ASP A 314 11.24 48.60 -17.27
CA ASP A 314 9.99 49.09 -16.67
C ASP A 314 9.77 48.39 -15.31
N ASP A 315 9.74 49.15 -14.23
CA ASP A 315 9.58 48.64 -12.87
C ASP A 315 8.10 48.61 -12.40
N GLN A 316 7.15 48.92 -13.30
CA GLN A 316 5.71 49.06 -12.97
C GLN A 316 5.16 47.84 -12.21
N TYR A 317 5.62 46.63 -12.51
CA TYR A 317 5.07 45.39 -11.96
C TYR A 317 5.98 44.69 -10.95
N ARG A 318 7.06 45.35 -10.50
CA ARG A 318 8.02 44.77 -9.54
C ARG A 318 7.40 44.38 -8.20
N ASP A 319 6.46 45.20 -7.73
CA ASP A 319 5.82 44.95 -6.44
C ASP A 319 4.90 43.71 -6.52
N GLN A 320 4.22 43.50 -7.64
CA GLN A 320 3.45 42.29 -7.87
C GLN A 320 4.37 41.05 -7.91
N LEU A 321 5.49 41.13 -8.61
CA LEU A 321 6.46 40.02 -8.65
C LEU A 321 6.97 39.65 -7.25
N ARG A 322 7.34 40.64 -6.43
CA ARG A 322 7.77 40.41 -5.04
C ARG A 322 6.68 39.78 -4.20
N TYR A 323 5.46 40.27 -4.29
CA TYR A 323 4.31 39.73 -3.59
C TYR A 323 4.10 38.25 -3.91
N GLU A 324 4.15 37.85 -5.18
CA GLU A 324 4.00 36.45 -5.59
C GLU A 324 5.17 35.60 -5.12
N GLN A 325 6.42 36.08 -5.20
CA GLN A 325 7.60 35.35 -4.71
C GLN A 325 7.49 35.07 -3.21
N ASP A 326 7.17 36.07 -2.40
CA ASP A 326 7.04 35.95 -0.95
C ASP A 326 5.89 34.97 -0.57
N MET A 327 4.80 34.99 -1.36
CA MET A 327 3.68 34.07 -1.16
C MET A 327 4.07 32.63 -1.48
N ILE A 328 4.80 32.38 -2.57
CA ILE A 328 5.28 31.07 -2.99
C ILE A 328 6.26 30.50 -1.92
N GLU A 329 7.16 31.33 -1.40
CA GLU A 329 8.07 30.95 -0.31
C GLU A 329 7.30 30.59 0.95
N LYS A 330 6.40 31.48 1.41
CA LYS A 330 5.59 31.29 2.61
C LYS A 330 4.77 29.99 2.58
N MET A 331 4.31 29.60 1.41
CA MET A 331 3.53 28.37 1.22
C MET A 331 4.41 27.12 0.96
N GLY A 332 5.75 27.27 0.88
CA GLY A 332 6.69 26.16 0.73
C GLY A 332 6.74 25.55 -0.68
N PHE A 333 6.39 26.31 -1.72
CA PHE A 333 6.35 25.82 -3.11
C PHE A 333 7.53 26.30 -3.98
N THR A 334 8.55 26.90 -3.42
CA THR A 334 9.72 27.44 -4.14
C THR A 334 10.37 26.39 -5.04
N ASP A 335 10.70 25.23 -4.49
CA ASP A 335 11.30 24.13 -5.24
C ASP A 335 10.40 23.62 -6.36
N TYR A 336 9.09 23.57 -6.15
CA TYR A 336 8.13 23.18 -7.17
C TYR A 336 8.20 24.07 -8.42
N PHE A 337 8.25 25.40 -8.24
CA PHE A 337 8.41 26.34 -9.35
C PHE A 337 9.76 26.20 -10.05
N LEU A 338 10.84 25.99 -9.31
CA LEU A 338 12.17 25.76 -9.86
C LEU A 338 12.22 24.50 -10.72
N ILE A 339 11.64 23.40 -10.22
CA ILE A 339 11.54 22.11 -10.92
C ILE A 339 10.75 22.29 -12.23
N VAL A 340 9.58 22.92 -12.19
CA VAL A 340 8.76 23.15 -13.39
C VAL A 340 9.49 24.01 -14.40
N SER A 341 10.15 25.09 -13.95
CA SER A 341 10.98 25.94 -14.82
C SER A 341 12.11 25.16 -15.49
N ASP A 342 12.78 24.24 -14.77
CA ASP A 342 13.85 23.40 -15.34
C ASP A 342 13.34 22.51 -16.48
N PHE A 343 12.16 21.88 -16.35
CA PHE A 343 11.59 21.08 -17.44
C PHE A 343 11.32 21.92 -18.68
N VAL A 344 10.72 23.08 -18.50
CA VAL A 344 10.36 23.98 -19.61
C VAL A 344 11.62 24.49 -20.31
N ARG A 345 12.61 24.91 -19.53
CA ARG A 345 13.91 25.38 -20.07
C ARG A 345 14.61 24.27 -20.84
N TYR A 346 14.63 23.04 -20.29
CA TYR A 346 15.17 21.89 -21.00
C TYR A 346 14.45 21.63 -22.31
N ALA A 347 13.11 21.57 -22.30
CA ALA A 347 12.32 21.32 -23.50
C ALA A 347 12.61 22.37 -24.58
N ARG A 348 12.62 23.65 -24.22
CA ARG A 348 12.93 24.75 -25.16
C ARG A 348 14.35 24.66 -25.71
N SER A 349 15.35 24.38 -24.83
CA SER A 349 16.75 24.21 -25.26
C SER A 349 16.98 23.04 -26.19
N ALA A 350 16.19 21.96 -26.00
CA ALA A 350 16.20 20.77 -26.86
C ALA A 350 15.35 20.94 -28.14
N GLY A 351 14.71 22.09 -28.37
CA GLY A 351 13.84 22.34 -29.51
C GLY A 351 12.54 21.54 -29.46
N ILE A 352 12.08 21.16 -28.26
CA ILE A 352 10.78 20.49 -28.05
C ILE A 352 9.73 21.60 -27.91
N PRO A 353 8.65 21.60 -28.73
CA PRO A 353 7.58 22.59 -28.61
C PRO A 353 6.95 22.57 -27.21
N VAL A 354 6.76 23.77 -26.64
CA VAL A 354 6.11 23.97 -25.34
C VAL A 354 4.92 24.88 -25.56
N GLY A 355 3.76 24.50 -25.04
CA GLY A 355 2.55 25.33 -25.07
C GLY A 355 2.71 26.63 -24.27
N PRO A 356 1.90 27.66 -24.56
CA PRO A 356 2.00 28.97 -23.90
C PRO A 356 1.57 28.96 -22.44
N GLY A 357 1.13 27.82 -21.93
CA GLY A 357 0.53 27.65 -20.62
C GLY A 357 -1.01 27.72 -20.67
N ARG A 358 -1.65 27.08 -19.71
CA ARG A 358 -3.10 27.01 -19.56
C ARG A 358 -3.49 26.95 -18.08
N GLY A 359 -4.80 26.98 -17.79
CA GLY A 359 -5.29 26.89 -16.43
C GLY A 359 -4.97 28.12 -15.59
N SER A 360 -4.91 27.94 -14.27
CA SER A 360 -4.72 29.03 -13.30
C SER A 360 -3.28 29.55 -13.26
N ALA A 361 -2.29 28.75 -13.66
CA ALA A 361 -0.86 29.15 -13.66
C ALA A 361 -0.55 30.34 -14.57
N ALA A 362 -1.38 30.56 -15.60
CA ALA A 362 -1.29 31.77 -16.45
C ALA A 362 -1.54 33.08 -15.69
N GLY A 363 -2.14 33.05 -14.51
CA GLY A 363 -2.34 34.21 -13.64
C GLY A 363 -1.12 34.59 -12.80
N SER A 364 -0.02 33.84 -12.85
CA SER A 364 1.20 34.10 -12.07
C SER A 364 2.27 34.82 -12.87
N MET A 365 2.71 35.95 -12.36
CA MET A 365 3.85 36.71 -12.89
C MET A 365 5.17 35.92 -12.69
N VAL A 366 5.32 35.20 -11.57
CA VAL A 366 6.47 34.32 -11.34
C VAL A 366 6.52 33.24 -12.43
N SER A 367 5.40 32.60 -12.77
CA SER A 367 5.34 31.62 -13.87
C SER A 367 5.73 32.24 -15.23
N TYR A 368 5.32 33.47 -15.48
CA TYR A 368 5.66 34.21 -16.70
C TYR A 368 7.13 34.60 -16.76
N CYS A 369 7.71 35.09 -15.67
CA CYS A 369 9.14 35.43 -15.58
C CYS A 369 10.05 34.19 -15.62
N LEU A 370 9.61 33.04 -15.07
CA LEU A 370 10.35 31.77 -15.15
C LEU A 370 10.21 31.06 -16.50
N HIS A 371 9.52 31.67 -17.47
CA HIS A 371 9.21 31.08 -18.79
C HIS A 371 8.36 29.80 -18.70
N ILE A 372 7.68 29.54 -17.59
CA ILE A 372 6.73 28.44 -17.45
C ILE A 372 5.53 28.73 -18.34
N THR A 373 5.04 29.99 -18.35
CA THR A 373 3.97 30.44 -19.24
C THR A 373 4.45 31.55 -20.17
N ASP A 374 3.77 31.72 -21.33
CA ASP A 374 3.98 32.82 -22.27
C ASP A 374 2.80 33.79 -22.32
N ILE A 375 1.88 33.68 -21.36
CA ILE A 375 0.73 34.58 -21.20
C ILE A 375 1.11 35.60 -20.15
N ASP A 376 1.11 36.88 -20.52
CA ASP A 376 1.38 38.00 -19.62
C ASP A 376 0.16 38.24 -18.73
N PRO A 377 0.23 37.94 -17.42
CA PRO A 377 -0.92 38.10 -16.52
C PRO A 377 -1.33 39.58 -16.33
N MET A 378 -0.38 40.48 -16.43
CA MET A 378 -0.67 41.91 -16.22
C MET A 378 -1.42 42.51 -17.41
N LYS A 379 -1.00 42.11 -18.64
CA LYS A 379 -1.66 42.56 -19.87
C LYS A 379 -3.12 42.10 -19.96
N TYR A 380 -3.43 40.90 -19.43
CA TYR A 380 -4.76 40.31 -19.50
C TYR A 380 -5.56 40.43 -18.19
N ASN A 381 -5.06 41.19 -17.20
CA ASN A 381 -5.67 41.35 -15.87
C ASN A 381 -6.06 40.05 -15.22
N LEU A 382 -5.15 39.05 -15.22
CA LEU A 382 -5.34 37.78 -14.56
C LEU A 382 -4.94 37.89 -13.09
N TYR A 383 -5.64 37.13 -12.22
CA TYR A 383 -5.46 37.20 -10.78
C TYR A 383 -4.62 36.02 -10.30
N PHE A 384 -3.51 36.30 -9.59
CA PHE A 384 -2.65 35.35 -8.95
C PHE A 384 -3.37 34.50 -7.88
N GLU A 385 -4.29 35.10 -7.15
CA GLU A 385 -5.05 34.47 -6.07
C GLU A 385 -5.99 33.33 -6.55
N ARG A 386 -6.28 33.27 -7.83
CA ARG A 386 -6.97 32.12 -8.45
C ARG A 386 -6.07 30.90 -8.62
N PHE A 387 -4.77 31.13 -8.71
CA PHE A 387 -3.75 30.09 -8.84
C PHE A 387 -3.22 29.66 -7.48
N LEU A 388 -2.84 30.61 -6.62
CA LEU A 388 -2.29 30.35 -5.30
C LEU A 388 -2.97 31.26 -4.26
N ASN A 389 -3.66 30.64 -3.29
CA ASN A 389 -4.38 31.35 -2.23
C ASN A 389 -4.04 30.72 -0.87
N PRO A 390 -3.49 31.49 0.08
CA PRO A 390 -3.12 30.99 1.42
C PRO A 390 -4.32 30.50 2.25
N GLU A 391 -5.53 30.97 1.95
CA GLU A 391 -6.75 30.51 2.62
C GLU A 391 -7.21 29.12 2.12
N ARG A 392 -6.77 28.75 0.93
CA ARG A 392 -7.05 27.44 0.33
C ARG A 392 -5.75 26.66 0.21
N VAL A 393 -5.37 25.94 1.27
CA VAL A 393 -4.15 25.13 1.32
C VAL A 393 -4.28 23.92 0.38
N SER A 394 -4.04 24.16 -0.91
CA SER A 394 -3.90 23.11 -1.93
C SER A 394 -2.60 23.33 -2.69
N MET A 395 -1.95 22.25 -3.06
CA MET A 395 -0.77 22.32 -3.93
C MET A 395 -1.14 23.01 -5.24
N PRO A 396 -0.33 23.96 -5.75
CA PRO A 396 -0.56 24.55 -7.05
C PRO A 396 -0.45 23.50 -8.16
N ASP A 397 -1.33 23.59 -9.15
CA ASP A 397 -1.34 22.72 -10.31
C ASP A 397 -0.90 23.53 -11.55
N ILE A 398 0.25 23.17 -12.11
CA ILE A 398 0.80 23.80 -13.32
C ILE A 398 0.68 22.81 -14.48
N ASP A 399 -0.32 23.04 -15.33
CA ASP A 399 -0.55 22.27 -16.54
C ASP A 399 0.43 22.66 -17.64
N MET A 400 1.23 21.68 -18.12
CA MET A 400 2.22 21.90 -19.17
C MET A 400 1.95 21.02 -20.38
N ASP A 401 1.95 21.63 -21.57
CA ASP A 401 1.79 20.94 -22.84
C ASP A 401 3.13 20.88 -23.60
N PHE A 402 3.57 19.67 -23.95
CA PHE A 402 4.78 19.44 -24.74
C PHE A 402 4.43 18.71 -26.04
N GLY A 403 5.21 18.98 -27.10
CA GLY A 403 5.07 18.25 -28.36
C GLY A 403 5.12 16.73 -28.12
N ASP A 404 4.13 16.01 -28.64
CA ASP A 404 3.86 14.59 -28.36
C ASP A 404 5.02 13.66 -28.74
N THR A 405 5.67 13.91 -29.87
CA THR A 405 6.73 13.06 -30.43
C THR A 405 7.95 12.93 -29.52
N ARG A 406 8.27 13.97 -28.75
CA ARG A 406 9.47 14.02 -27.89
C ARG A 406 9.15 14.28 -26.40
N ARG A 407 7.88 14.25 -26.01
CA ARG A 407 7.47 14.41 -24.60
C ARG A 407 8.18 13.44 -23.65
N GLY A 408 8.46 12.22 -24.13
CA GLY A 408 9.18 11.20 -23.36
C GLY A 408 10.58 11.63 -22.91
N GLU A 409 11.27 12.50 -23.64
CA GLU A 409 12.58 13.03 -23.26
C GLU A 409 12.47 13.99 -22.06
N VAL A 410 11.42 14.81 -22.01
CA VAL A 410 11.15 15.71 -20.88
C VAL A 410 10.83 14.91 -19.61
N VAL A 411 9.99 13.87 -19.73
CA VAL A 411 9.67 12.96 -18.62
C VAL A 411 10.91 12.20 -18.13
N ALA A 412 11.79 11.77 -19.03
CA ALA A 412 13.04 11.10 -18.66
C ALA A 412 14.02 12.05 -17.94
N ARG A 413 14.03 13.34 -18.27
CA ARG A 413 14.80 14.38 -17.58
C ARG A 413 14.32 14.54 -16.14
N GLN A 414 13.01 14.62 -15.93
CA GLN A 414 12.39 14.74 -14.61
C GLN A 414 12.80 13.63 -13.65
N ARG A 415 12.93 12.39 -14.15
CA ARG A 415 13.33 11.23 -13.33
C ARG A 415 14.80 11.25 -12.90
N ARG A 416 15.64 12.10 -13.49
CA ARG A 416 17.09 12.19 -13.23
C ARG A 416 17.48 13.41 -12.41
N SER A 417 16.64 14.42 -12.35
CA SER A 417 16.79 15.61 -11.50
C SER A 417 16.20 15.38 -10.12
#